data_94d33a04e0fba4946133ff2bf8ce5607
#
_entry.id   94d33a04e0fba4946133ff2bf8ce5607
#
_cell.length_a   1.000
_cell.length_b   1.000
_cell.length_c   1.000
_cell.angle_alpha   90.00
_cell.angle_beta   90.00
_cell.angle_gamma   90.00
#
_symmetry.space_group_name_H-M   'P 1'
#
loop_
_entity.id
_entity.type
_entity.pdbx_description
1 polymer ?
#
loop_
_entity_poly.entity_id
_entity_poly.type
_entity_poly.pdbx_seq_one_letter_code
_entity_poly.pdbx_strand_id
1 'polypeptide(L)'
;MLLQKREENSISLAATADKGKLIDEPAYGGKVSPKGAIIMLAALVLGFGLPLLFSYLLQILRYKVEGHEDVARLTNLPIVADVAVANDVDKSAAGIVVHENKNNQTDEIFRSMRTNIQFMLKADQKVILFTSTTSGEGKTFNAANLAVSFALLGKKVVLLGLDIRKPALGRLFNITDRQVGISTLLVRDNITWSDVQSQLRPSSVNANLDLLLAGPTPPNPTELLARETLGDIVKILREKYDYLIMDTAPVGLVTDTLQISKHTDVTAFVCRADYTPKSSFGLINTLAQEQKMPNMCVVINGIDMSKKKYGYYYGYGKYGKYGRYGYGYGYGKYGRYGYGTYGYGSYGSLGSYGNYAESHYGNKEDNSIKR
;
A
#
# COMPACT_ATOMS: atom_id res chain seq x y z
N MET A 1 112.78 21.79 25.81
CA MET A 1 111.58 22.61 25.82
C MET A 1 110.58 22.26 24.71
N LEU A 2 111.03 22.12 23.45
CA LEU A 2 110.16 21.75 22.35
C LEU A 2 109.67 20.28 22.38
N LEU A 3 110.51 19.35 22.82
CA LEU A 3 110.15 17.94 22.95
C LEU A 3 109.09 17.74 24.09
N GLN A 4 109.24 18.42 25.22
CA GLN A 4 108.27 18.35 26.32
C GLN A 4 106.92 18.88 25.92
N LYS A 5 106.83 19.98 25.17
CA LYS A 5 105.55 20.49 24.66
C LYS A 5 104.90 19.56 23.64
N ARG A 6 105.72 18.82 22.90
CA ARG A 6 105.20 17.83 21.94
C ARG A 6 104.64 16.61 22.66
N GLU A 7 105.31 16.14 23.74
CA GLU A 7 104.77 15.05 24.57
C GLU A 7 103.51 15.49 25.34
N GLU A 8 103.47 16.71 25.92
CA GLU A 8 102.30 17.24 26.60
C GLU A 8 101.12 17.38 25.62
N ASN A 9 101.35 17.86 24.39
CA ASN A 9 100.35 17.92 23.38
C ASN A 9 99.85 16.55 22.91
N SER A 10 100.78 15.56 22.80
CA SER A 10 100.34 14.21 22.45
C SER A 10 99.58 13.51 23.57
N ILE A 11 99.91 13.76 24.80
CA ILE A 11 99.18 13.28 25.98
C ILE A 11 97.83 13.97 26.09
N SER A 12 97.80 15.29 25.82
CA SER A 12 96.53 16.04 25.79
C SER A 12 95.64 15.59 24.68
N LEU A 13 96.18 15.28 23.47
CA LEU A 13 95.42 14.74 22.35
C LEU A 13 94.92 13.33 22.65
N ALA A 14 95.76 12.51 23.34
CA ALA A 14 95.32 11.16 23.75
C ALA A 14 94.31 11.23 24.90
N ALA A 15 94.34 12.26 25.74
CA ALA A 15 93.36 12.47 26.81
C ALA A 15 92.02 13.07 26.31
N THR A 16 92.07 13.65 25.13
CA THR A 16 90.79 14.05 24.43
C THR A 16 90.29 12.89 23.55
N ALA A 17 90.50 11.63 23.94
CA ALA A 17 89.87 10.53 23.27
C ALA A 17 88.32 10.74 23.23
N ASP A 18 87.81 10.57 22.05
CA ASP A 18 86.45 10.69 21.71
C ASP A 18 85.57 10.03 22.79
N LYS A 19 84.83 10.86 23.56
CA LYS A 19 83.91 10.35 24.61
C LYS A 19 82.70 9.64 24.06
N GLY A 20 82.59 9.61 22.75
CA GLY A 20 81.52 8.93 22.04
C GLY A 20 81.96 7.75 21.26
N LYS A 21 81.80 6.53 21.77
CA LYS A 21 81.98 5.33 20.96
C LYS A 21 80.72 5.04 20.25
N LEU A 22 80.69 5.13 18.93
CA LEU A 22 79.59 4.62 18.15
C LEU A 22 79.53 3.12 18.42
N ILE A 23 78.46 2.71 19.15
CA ILE A 23 78.27 1.30 19.51
C ILE A 23 77.61 0.57 18.32
N ASP A 24 76.76 1.29 17.55
CA ASP A 24 76.20 0.79 16.34
C ASP A 24 76.06 1.89 15.29
N GLU A 25 76.29 1.56 14.02
CA GLU A 25 75.93 2.49 12.91
C GLU A 25 74.45 2.71 12.85
N PRO A 26 73.98 3.95 12.61
CA PRO A 26 72.57 4.22 12.47
C PRO A 26 72.02 3.46 11.26
N ALA A 27 71.32 2.36 11.56
CA ALA A 27 70.64 1.57 10.53
C ALA A 27 69.29 2.15 10.28
N TYR A 28 68.89 2.31 9.00
CA TYR A 28 67.52 2.71 8.62
C TYR A 28 66.56 1.59 8.98
N GLY A 29 65.86 1.72 10.10
CA GLY A 29 64.85 0.75 10.60
C GLY A 29 63.54 0.72 9.88
N GLY A 30 63.44 1.38 8.74
CA GLY A 30 62.21 1.49 8.00
C GLY A 30 61.17 2.44 8.65
N LYS A 31 60.08 2.74 7.94
CA LYS A 31 59.03 3.63 8.39
C LYS A 31 58.17 2.93 9.44
N VAL A 32 58.30 3.26 10.71
CA VAL A 32 57.56 2.67 11.83
C VAL A 32 56.12 3.22 11.89
N SER A 33 55.93 4.50 11.54
CA SER A 33 54.61 5.19 11.55
C SER A 33 54.68 6.41 10.63
N PRO A 34 53.54 6.77 10.01
CA PRO A 34 52.26 6.03 9.87
C PRO A 34 52.38 4.91 8.82
N LYS A 35 51.76 3.76 9.09
CA LYS A 35 51.69 2.63 8.13
C LYS A 35 50.67 2.94 7.06
N GLY A 36 51.08 3.41 5.89
CA GLY A 36 50.18 3.88 4.81
C GLY A 36 49.13 2.85 4.38
N ALA A 37 49.50 1.57 4.32
CA ALA A 37 48.56 0.49 3.98
C ALA A 37 47.42 0.36 4.98
N ILE A 38 47.67 0.53 6.29
CA ILE A 38 46.65 0.47 7.33
C ILE A 38 45.73 1.69 7.23
N ILE A 39 46.29 2.88 6.96
CA ILE A 39 45.48 4.10 6.78
C ILE A 39 44.60 3.98 5.54
N MET A 40 45.14 3.49 4.42
CA MET A 40 44.33 3.25 3.21
C MET A 40 43.23 2.23 3.45
N LEU A 41 43.51 1.12 4.14
CA LEU A 41 42.51 0.12 4.49
C LEU A 41 41.43 0.71 5.39
N ALA A 42 41.83 1.46 6.42
CA ALA A 42 40.88 2.14 7.32
C ALA A 42 40.02 3.17 6.58
N ALA A 43 40.59 3.96 5.68
CA ALA A 43 39.88 4.91 4.86
C ALA A 43 38.88 4.22 3.93
N LEU A 44 39.22 3.07 3.35
CA LEU A 44 38.36 2.27 2.50
C LEU A 44 37.19 1.67 3.31
N VAL A 45 37.50 1.08 4.48
CA VAL A 45 36.45 0.50 5.36
C VAL A 45 35.51 1.57 5.87
N LEU A 46 36.01 2.74 6.30
CA LEU A 46 35.16 3.83 6.76
C LEU A 46 34.40 4.49 5.61
N GLY A 47 35.05 4.67 4.45
CA GLY A 47 34.43 5.32 3.28
C GLY A 47 33.28 4.53 2.67
N PHE A 48 33.35 3.21 2.64
CA PHE A 48 32.28 2.34 2.14
C PHE A 48 31.42 1.76 3.27
N GLY A 49 32.02 1.43 4.41
CA GLY A 49 31.32 0.80 5.52
C GLY A 49 30.30 1.71 6.19
N LEU A 50 30.62 2.99 6.42
CA LEU A 50 29.69 3.94 7.05
C LEU A 50 28.47 4.22 6.19
N PRO A 51 28.55 4.52 4.87
CA PRO A 51 27.39 4.69 4.02
C PRO A 51 26.53 3.42 3.92
N LEU A 52 27.14 2.24 3.84
CA LEU A 52 26.42 0.97 3.82
C LEU A 52 25.68 0.72 5.14
N LEU A 53 26.37 0.93 6.28
CA LEU A 53 25.77 0.81 7.61
C LEU A 53 24.61 1.80 7.78
N PHE A 54 24.79 3.06 7.36
CA PHE A 54 23.76 4.09 7.42
C PHE A 54 22.56 3.73 6.55
N SER A 55 22.79 3.27 5.32
CA SER A 55 21.74 2.79 4.42
C SER A 55 20.97 1.60 5.03
N TYR A 56 21.68 0.66 5.64
CA TYR A 56 21.09 -0.49 6.32
C TYR A 56 20.23 -0.07 7.53
N LEU A 57 20.71 0.87 8.35
CA LEU A 57 19.95 1.44 9.46
C LEU A 57 18.68 2.16 8.98
N LEU A 58 18.78 2.95 7.90
CA LEU A 58 17.60 3.57 7.30
C LEU A 58 16.58 2.53 6.80
N GLN A 59 17.03 1.41 6.27
CA GLN A 59 16.15 0.33 5.82
C GLN A 59 15.42 -0.36 6.98
N ILE A 60 16.11 -0.58 8.11
CA ILE A 60 15.51 -1.11 9.35
C ILE A 60 14.45 -0.15 9.90
N LEU A 61 14.70 1.16 9.83
CA LEU A 61 13.76 2.19 10.27
C LEU A 61 12.49 2.29 9.40
N ARG A 62 12.48 1.69 8.19
CA ARG A 62 11.31 1.63 7.31
C ARG A 62 10.34 0.53 7.73
N TYR A 63 9.70 0.72 8.88
CA TYR A 63 8.77 -0.25 9.47
C TYR A 63 7.33 -0.13 8.91
N LYS A 64 7.04 0.88 8.09
CA LYS A 64 5.74 1.10 7.47
C LYS A 64 5.69 0.55 6.05
N VAL A 65 4.50 0.22 5.60
CA VAL A 65 4.21 -0.18 4.22
C VAL A 65 4.46 1.00 3.28
N GLU A 66 5.26 0.83 2.23
CA GLU A 66 5.54 1.88 1.24
C GLU A 66 4.68 1.74 -0.04
N GLY A 67 4.18 0.54 -0.33
CA GLY A 67 3.35 0.30 -1.52
C GLY A 67 3.14 -1.17 -1.86
N HIS A 68 2.77 -1.41 -3.12
CA HIS A 68 2.36 -2.72 -3.63
C HIS A 68 3.38 -3.85 -3.36
N GLU A 69 4.66 -3.61 -3.69
CA GLU A 69 5.71 -4.63 -3.55
C GLU A 69 5.93 -5.05 -2.09
N ASP A 70 5.82 -4.11 -1.16
CA ASP A 70 5.93 -4.42 0.27
C ASP A 70 4.79 -5.33 0.71
N VAL A 71 3.55 -4.98 0.33
CA VAL A 71 2.37 -5.77 0.68
C VAL A 71 2.43 -7.16 0.04
N ALA A 72 2.83 -7.26 -1.23
CA ALA A 72 2.97 -8.54 -1.93
C ALA A 72 4.02 -9.47 -1.31
N ARG A 73 4.99 -8.92 -0.56
CA ARG A 73 5.98 -9.72 0.21
C ARG A 73 5.47 -10.12 1.59
N LEU A 74 4.52 -9.36 2.17
CA LEU A 74 4.02 -9.55 3.53
C LEU A 74 2.81 -10.48 3.61
N THR A 75 2.08 -10.67 2.51
CA THR A 75 0.89 -11.52 2.46
C THR A 75 0.70 -12.18 1.11
N ASN A 76 0.03 -13.35 1.11
CA ASN A 76 -0.41 -14.05 -0.09
C ASN A 76 -1.84 -13.65 -0.51
N LEU A 77 -2.49 -12.74 0.22
CA LEU A 77 -3.84 -12.28 -0.11
C LEU A 77 -3.83 -11.48 -1.42
N PRO A 78 -4.89 -11.59 -2.24
CA PRO A 78 -5.00 -10.80 -3.46
C PRO A 78 -5.07 -9.31 -3.14
N ILE A 79 -4.25 -8.50 -3.82
CA ILE A 79 -4.31 -7.04 -3.77
C ILE A 79 -5.27 -6.59 -4.86
N VAL A 80 -6.42 -6.03 -4.48
CA VAL A 80 -7.50 -5.68 -5.42
C VAL A 80 -7.42 -4.26 -5.94
N ALA A 81 -6.73 -3.37 -5.22
CA ALA A 81 -6.51 -1.99 -5.68
C ALA A 81 -5.31 -1.32 -4.99
N ASP A 82 -4.67 -0.45 -5.76
CA ASP A 82 -3.67 0.52 -5.34
C ASP A 82 -4.28 1.92 -5.46
N VAL A 83 -4.81 2.46 -4.35
CA VAL A 83 -5.52 3.75 -4.36
C VAL A 83 -4.54 4.88 -4.15
N ALA A 84 -4.40 5.74 -5.16
CA ALA A 84 -3.53 6.90 -5.12
C ALA A 84 -4.04 7.99 -4.16
N VAL A 85 -3.12 8.82 -3.64
CA VAL A 85 -3.51 10.07 -3.01
C VAL A 85 -4.16 10.95 -4.08
N ALA A 86 -5.42 11.31 -3.88
CA ALA A 86 -6.13 12.20 -4.78
C ALA A 86 -5.58 13.62 -4.61
N ASN A 87 -4.69 14.04 -5.50
CA ASN A 87 -4.12 15.40 -5.49
C ASN A 87 -5.13 16.47 -5.89
N ASP A 88 -6.23 16.08 -6.55
CA ASP A 88 -7.28 16.96 -7.06
C ASP A 88 -8.56 16.94 -6.22
N VAL A 89 -8.50 16.48 -5.00
CA VAL A 89 -9.66 16.64 -4.12
C VAL A 89 -9.78 18.12 -3.82
N ASP A 90 -10.74 18.79 -4.48
CA ASP A 90 -11.26 20.05 -3.98
C ASP A 90 -11.50 19.87 -2.49
N LYS A 91 -10.78 20.64 -1.67
CA LYS A 91 -10.87 20.56 -0.19
C LYS A 91 -12.29 20.81 0.31
N SER A 92 -13.19 21.22 -0.57
CA SER A 92 -14.63 21.42 -0.38
C SER A 92 -15.49 20.20 -0.70
N ALA A 93 -15.00 19.23 -1.50
CA ALA A 93 -15.76 18.01 -1.80
C ALA A 93 -15.49 16.98 -0.70
N ALA A 94 -16.54 16.57 -0.02
CA ALA A 94 -16.56 15.74 1.18
C ALA A 94 -16.04 14.29 0.98
N GLY A 95 -14.89 14.09 0.32
CA GLY A 95 -14.21 12.79 0.25
C GLY A 95 -14.78 11.79 -0.77
N ILE A 96 -15.83 12.11 -1.50
CA ILE A 96 -16.28 11.34 -2.66
C ILE A 96 -15.55 11.84 -3.90
N VAL A 97 -14.72 10.97 -4.49
CA VAL A 97 -13.87 11.32 -5.64
C VAL A 97 -14.33 10.67 -6.94
N VAL A 98 -15.20 9.66 -6.86
CA VAL A 98 -15.80 8.96 -7.99
C VAL A 98 -17.06 9.70 -8.43
N HIS A 99 -17.13 10.11 -9.70
CA HIS A 99 -18.24 10.88 -10.25
C HIS A 99 -18.63 10.38 -11.64
N GLU A 100 -19.91 10.60 -12.01
CA GLU A 100 -20.50 10.09 -13.26
C GLU A 100 -19.79 10.60 -14.53
N ASN A 101 -19.34 11.86 -14.52
CA ASN A 101 -18.82 12.55 -15.70
C ASN A 101 -17.31 12.85 -15.66
N LYS A 102 -16.57 12.22 -14.75
CA LYS A 102 -15.11 12.39 -14.66
C LYS A 102 -14.44 11.07 -15.01
N ASN A 103 -13.61 11.10 -16.07
CA ASN A 103 -12.73 9.99 -16.43
C ASN A 103 -11.31 10.33 -15.95
N ASN A 104 -11.14 10.46 -14.64
CA ASN A 104 -9.83 10.68 -14.05
C ASN A 104 -9.21 9.35 -13.58
N GLN A 105 -7.91 9.40 -13.26
CA GLN A 105 -7.18 8.23 -12.79
C GLN A 105 -7.81 7.57 -11.55
N THR A 106 -8.39 8.35 -10.66
CA THR A 106 -9.02 7.86 -9.44
C THR A 106 -10.30 7.06 -9.74
N ASP A 107 -11.13 7.54 -10.70
CA ASP A 107 -12.32 6.81 -11.14
C ASP A 107 -11.94 5.43 -11.69
N GLU A 108 -10.85 5.35 -12.49
CA GLU A 108 -10.39 4.10 -13.08
C GLU A 108 -9.86 3.11 -12.02
N ILE A 109 -9.21 3.62 -10.98
CA ILE A 109 -8.79 2.80 -9.82
C ILE A 109 -10.01 2.15 -9.15
N PHE A 110 -11.09 2.90 -8.90
CA PHE A 110 -12.30 2.35 -8.29
C PHE A 110 -13.09 1.44 -9.23
N ARG A 111 -13.08 1.68 -10.54
CA ARG A 111 -13.63 0.74 -11.55
C ARG A 111 -12.87 -0.58 -11.54
N SER A 112 -11.54 -0.52 -11.48
CA SER A 112 -10.67 -1.70 -11.39
C SER A 112 -10.90 -2.44 -10.08
N MET A 113 -10.94 -1.75 -8.94
CA MET A 113 -11.26 -2.34 -7.63
C MET A 113 -12.60 -3.07 -7.66
N ARG A 114 -13.64 -2.43 -8.20
CA ARG A 114 -14.96 -3.03 -8.37
C ARG A 114 -14.90 -4.32 -9.18
N THR A 115 -14.23 -4.30 -10.32
CA THR A 115 -14.09 -5.46 -11.20
C THR A 115 -13.34 -6.60 -10.49
N ASN A 116 -12.25 -6.30 -9.80
CA ASN A 116 -11.47 -7.30 -9.07
C ASN A 116 -12.29 -7.94 -7.93
N ILE A 117 -13.07 -7.15 -7.20
CA ILE A 117 -13.96 -7.66 -6.15
C ILE A 117 -15.10 -8.49 -6.76
N GLN A 118 -15.65 -8.10 -7.92
CA GLN A 118 -16.67 -8.89 -8.61
C GLN A 118 -16.17 -10.28 -9.02
N PHE A 119 -14.89 -10.41 -9.41
CA PHE A 119 -14.28 -11.72 -9.70
C PHE A 119 -14.10 -12.60 -8.46
N MET A 120 -14.07 -12.02 -7.28
CA MET A 120 -14.00 -12.76 -6.01
C MET A 120 -15.37 -13.23 -5.52
N LEU A 121 -16.44 -12.55 -5.94
CA LEU A 121 -17.82 -12.86 -5.55
C LEU A 121 -18.40 -13.99 -6.42
N LYS A 122 -19.09 -14.95 -5.77
CA LYS A 122 -19.94 -15.92 -6.46
C LYS A 122 -21.28 -15.29 -6.84
N ALA A 123 -22.07 -16.00 -7.65
CA ALA A 123 -23.33 -15.47 -8.21
C ALA A 123 -24.34 -14.99 -7.15
N ASP A 124 -24.38 -15.59 -5.98
CA ASP A 124 -25.28 -15.30 -4.86
C ASP A 124 -24.65 -14.37 -3.79
N GLN A 125 -23.38 -14.07 -3.95
CA GLN A 125 -22.61 -13.24 -3.03
C GLN A 125 -22.67 -11.77 -3.40
N LYS A 126 -22.90 -10.89 -2.43
CA LYS A 126 -23.08 -9.45 -2.67
C LYS A 126 -22.71 -8.55 -1.49
N VAL A 127 -22.20 -9.11 -0.40
CA VAL A 127 -21.85 -8.35 0.81
C VAL A 127 -20.35 -8.19 0.95
N ILE A 128 -19.89 -6.95 0.89
CA ILE A 128 -18.47 -6.56 0.93
C ILE A 128 -18.22 -5.77 2.20
N LEU A 129 -17.30 -6.25 3.04
CA LEU A 129 -16.91 -5.61 4.28
C LEU A 129 -15.58 -4.88 4.11
N PHE A 130 -15.49 -3.64 4.60
CA PHE A 130 -14.25 -2.88 4.71
C PHE A 130 -13.81 -2.78 6.16
N THR A 131 -12.57 -3.19 6.42
CA THR A 131 -11.92 -3.06 7.73
C THR A 131 -10.45 -2.68 7.58
N SER A 132 -9.74 -2.52 8.70
CA SER A 132 -8.31 -2.19 8.75
C SER A 132 -7.70 -2.59 10.08
N THR A 133 -6.37 -2.43 10.25
CA THR A 133 -5.73 -2.66 11.56
C THR A 133 -5.97 -1.51 12.53
N THR A 134 -5.87 -0.26 12.03
CA THR A 134 -6.01 0.94 12.87
C THR A 134 -6.95 1.98 12.26
N SER A 135 -7.23 3.02 13.04
CA SER A 135 -7.99 4.16 12.54
C SER A 135 -7.13 5.00 11.58
N GLY A 136 -7.75 5.65 10.58
CA GLY A 136 -7.04 6.56 9.65
C GLY A 136 -6.44 5.87 8.41
N GLU A 137 -6.65 4.56 8.21
CA GLU A 137 -6.17 3.84 7.03
C GLU A 137 -7.02 4.05 5.77
N GLY A 138 -8.21 4.65 5.90
CA GLY A 138 -9.07 5.03 4.77
C GLY A 138 -10.19 4.05 4.45
N LYS A 139 -10.64 3.22 5.38
CA LYS A 139 -11.77 2.29 5.22
C LYS A 139 -13.02 2.96 4.65
N THR A 140 -13.53 3.95 5.38
CA THR A 140 -14.75 4.69 5.03
C THR A 140 -14.65 5.35 3.66
N PHE A 141 -13.48 5.93 3.33
CA PHE A 141 -13.21 6.52 2.03
C PHE A 141 -13.32 5.47 0.90
N ASN A 142 -12.65 4.33 1.06
CA ASN A 142 -12.67 3.28 0.04
C ASN A 142 -14.04 2.61 -0.07
N ALA A 143 -14.73 2.35 1.04
CA ALA A 143 -16.08 1.80 1.05
C ALA A 143 -17.08 2.72 0.33
N ALA A 144 -17.05 4.02 0.63
CA ALA A 144 -17.95 5.00 0.03
C ALA A 144 -17.73 5.15 -1.48
N ASN A 145 -16.47 5.29 -1.92
CA ASN A 145 -16.15 5.45 -3.33
C ASN A 145 -16.40 4.17 -4.15
N LEU A 146 -16.18 2.99 -3.56
CA LEU A 146 -16.57 1.73 -4.19
C LEU A 146 -18.09 1.63 -4.33
N ALA A 147 -18.86 2.04 -3.31
CA ALA A 147 -20.31 2.06 -3.38
C ALA A 147 -20.85 2.95 -4.52
N VAL A 148 -20.26 4.15 -4.66
CA VAL A 148 -20.57 5.04 -5.79
C VAL A 148 -20.19 4.39 -7.12
N SER A 149 -19.02 3.72 -7.20
CA SER A 149 -18.59 3.03 -8.43
C SER A 149 -19.55 1.90 -8.86
N PHE A 150 -20.14 1.15 -7.92
CA PHE A 150 -21.20 0.17 -8.22
C PHE A 150 -22.52 0.82 -8.63
N ALA A 151 -22.92 1.90 -7.95
CA ALA A 151 -24.14 2.64 -8.27
C ALA A 151 -24.09 3.26 -9.67
N LEU A 152 -22.92 3.78 -10.09
CA LEU A 152 -22.70 4.28 -11.46
C LEU A 152 -22.80 3.18 -12.53
N LEU A 153 -22.60 1.91 -12.16
CA LEU A 153 -22.84 0.77 -13.06
C LEU A 153 -24.36 0.44 -13.19
N GLY A 154 -25.22 1.23 -12.57
CA GLY A 154 -26.68 0.99 -12.56
C GLY A 154 -27.13 -0.08 -11.54
N LYS A 155 -26.25 -0.50 -10.61
CA LYS A 155 -26.58 -1.46 -9.56
C LYS A 155 -27.21 -0.78 -8.37
N LYS A 156 -28.23 -1.42 -7.78
CA LYS A 156 -28.82 -0.97 -6.52
C LYS A 156 -27.87 -1.30 -5.37
N VAL A 157 -27.36 -0.29 -4.70
CA VAL A 157 -26.33 -0.42 -3.66
C VAL A 157 -26.82 0.18 -2.36
N VAL A 158 -26.55 -0.50 -1.25
CA VAL A 158 -26.65 0.09 0.08
C VAL A 158 -25.30 0.12 0.77
N LEU A 159 -24.96 1.27 1.31
CA LEU A 159 -23.74 1.47 2.09
C LEU A 159 -24.09 1.60 3.58
N LEU A 160 -23.58 0.64 4.38
CA LEU A 160 -23.87 0.53 5.80
C LEU A 160 -22.72 1.09 6.62
N GLY A 161 -22.99 2.04 7.50
CA GLY A 161 -22.05 2.56 8.50
C GLY A 161 -22.12 1.74 9.78
N LEU A 162 -21.31 0.71 9.90
CA LEU A 162 -21.25 -0.21 11.05
C LEU A 162 -20.16 0.15 12.05
N ASP A 163 -19.37 1.20 11.82
CA ASP A 163 -18.55 1.82 12.85
C ASP A 163 -19.45 2.71 13.74
N ILE A 164 -20.24 2.05 14.61
CA ILE A 164 -21.17 2.76 15.52
C ILE A 164 -20.47 3.42 16.70
N ARG A 165 -19.14 3.16 16.88
CA ARG A 165 -18.32 3.80 17.92
C ARG A 165 -17.82 5.18 17.50
N LYS A 166 -17.32 5.29 16.26
CA LYS A 166 -16.77 6.53 15.68
C LYS A 166 -17.33 6.77 14.29
N PRO A 167 -18.64 7.06 14.17
CA PRO A 167 -19.28 7.20 12.87
C PRO A 167 -18.66 8.31 12.04
N ALA A 168 -18.15 7.98 10.85
CA ALA A 168 -17.54 8.93 9.93
C ALA A 168 -18.29 9.04 8.60
N LEU A 169 -19.06 8.01 8.23
CA LEU A 169 -19.67 7.87 6.92
C LEU A 169 -20.58 9.06 6.53
N GLY A 170 -21.43 9.53 7.45
CA GLY A 170 -22.33 10.64 7.18
C GLY A 170 -21.62 11.92 6.73
N ARG A 171 -20.41 12.17 7.21
CA ARG A 171 -19.63 13.36 6.82
C ARG A 171 -19.22 13.34 5.34
N LEU A 172 -19.00 12.16 4.76
CA LEU A 172 -18.64 12.01 3.34
C LEU A 172 -19.80 12.35 2.41
N PHE A 173 -21.05 12.28 2.91
CA PHE A 173 -22.25 12.60 2.17
C PHE A 173 -22.95 13.89 2.68
N ASN A 174 -22.23 14.71 3.46
CA ASN A 174 -22.75 15.95 4.05
C ASN A 174 -24.00 15.76 4.92
N ILE A 175 -24.14 14.57 5.53
CA ILE A 175 -25.24 14.25 6.44
C ILE A 175 -24.76 14.41 7.87
N THR A 176 -25.30 15.38 8.58
CA THR A 176 -24.95 15.69 9.99
C THR A 176 -25.91 15.07 11.00
N ASP A 177 -27.14 14.81 10.58
CA ASP A 177 -28.17 14.19 11.40
C ASP A 177 -27.80 12.74 11.74
N ARG A 178 -27.82 12.42 13.04
CA ARG A 178 -27.48 11.10 13.59
C ARG A 178 -28.62 10.47 14.37
N GLN A 179 -29.84 10.98 14.27
CA GLN A 179 -30.95 10.47 15.05
C GLN A 179 -31.48 9.14 14.53
N VAL A 180 -31.29 8.87 13.25
CA VAL A 180 -31.73 7.64 12.58
C VAL A 180 -30.53 6.85 12.04
N GLY A 181 -30.62 5.52 12.09
CA GLY A 181 -29.57 4.65 11.59
C GLY A 181 -29.64 3.23 12.15
N ILE A 182 -28.62 2.42 11.85
CA ILE A 182 -28.64 1.00 12.18
C ILE A 182 -28.69 0.73 13.68
N SER A 183 -28.09 1.58 14.53
CA SER A 183 -28.14 1.38 15.99
C SER A 183 -29.56 1.41 16.55
N THR A 184 -30.47 2.16 15.91
CA THR A 184 -31.91 2.19 16.30
C THR A 184 -32.66 0.94 15.87
N LEU A 185 -32.19 0.25 14.81
CA LEU A 185 -32.72 -1.03 14.38
C LEU A 185 -32.23 -2.17 15.28
N LEU A 186 -30.95 -2.16 15.61
CA LEU A 186 -30.31 -3.24 16.38
C LEU A 186 -30.92 -3.45 17.80
N VAL A 187 -31.59 -2.46 18.35
CA VAL A 187 -32.28 -2.59 19.65
C VAL A 187 -33.65 -3.23 19.55
N ARG A 188 -34.23 -3.34 18.32
CA ARG A 188 -35.54 -3.92 18.08
C ARG A 188 -35.44 -5.44 17.89
N ASP A 189 -36.55 -6.11 18.19
CA ASP A 189 -36.80 -7.50 17.81
C ASP A 189 -37.74 -7.54 16.60
N ASN A 190 -37.70 -8.61 15.79
CA ASN A 190 -38.61 -8.83 14.63
C ASN A 190 -38.57 -7.69 13.59
N ILE A 191 -37.41 -7.40 13.05
CA ILE A 191 -37.21 -6.36 12.04
C ILE A 191 -37.93 -6.70 10.73
N THR A 192 -38.66 -5.72 10.20
CA THR A 192 -39.34 -5.79 8.90
C THR A 192 -38.65 -4.88 7.87
N TRP A 193 -38.98 -5.07 6.58
CA TRP A 193 -38.54 -4.15 5.53
C TRP A 193 -38.92 -2.70 5.80
N SER A 194 -40.16 -2.46 6.29
CA SER A 194 -40.63 -1.11 6.62
C SER A 194 -39.77 -0.43 7.67
N ASP A 195 -39.30 -1.19 8.68
CA ASP A 195 -38.40 -0.67 9.72
C ASP A 195 -37.05 -0.26 9.11
N VAL A 196 -36.47 -1.12 8.29
CA VAL A 196 -35.20 -0.84 7.61
C VAL A 196 -35.33 0.35 6.68
N GLN A 197 -36.41 0.39 5.85
CA GLN A 197 -36.68 1.46 4.90
C GLN A 197 -36.80 2.83 5.59
N SER A 198 -37.41 2.89 6.78
CA SER A 198 -37.52 4.13 7.55
C SER A 198 -36.19 4.73 8.00
N GLN A 199 -35.12 3.92 8.04
CA GLN A 199 -33.78 4.34 8.45
C GLN A 199 -32.83 4.60 7.26
N LEU A 200 -33.26 4.21 6.05
CA LEU A 200 -32.49 4.44 4.83
C LEU A 200 -32.59 5.92 4.41
N ARG A 201 -31.47 6.40 3.89
CA ARG A 201 -31.36 7.74 3.30
C ARG A 201 -30.84 7.62 1.87
N PRO A 202 -31.51 8.21 0.88
CA PRO A 202 -30.99 8.25 -0.48
C PRO A 202 -29.69 9.10 -0.50
N SER A 203 -28.71 8.66 -1.28
CA SER A 203 -27.50 9.43 -1.49
C SER A 203 -27.77 10.63 -2.40
N SER A 204 -27.16 11.77 -2.09
CA SER A 204 -27.14 12.94 -2.98
C SER A 204 -26.23 12.77 -4.20
N VAL A 205 -25.41 11.69 -4.24
CA VAL A 205 -24.41 11.46 -5.28
C VAL A 205 -24.97 10.64 -6.45
N ASN A 206 -25.77 9.61 -6.16
CA ASN A 206 -26.37 8.75 -7.19
C ASN A 206 -27.69 8.14 -6.69
N ALA A 207 -28.70 8.10 -7.55
CA ALA A 207 -30.03 7.60 -7.23
C ALA A 207 -30.09 6.08 -6.91
N ASN A 208 -29.08 5.31 -7.35
CA ASN A 208 -28.98 3.88 -7.07
C ASN A 208 -28.22 3.56 -5.77
N LEU A 209 -27.84 4.59 -4.99
CA LEU A 209 -27.10 4.43 -3.74
C LEU A 209 -27.93 4.91 -2.55
N ASP A 210 -28.27 3.99 -1.66
CA ASP A 210 -28.85 4.29 -0.37
C ASP A 210 -27.82 4.14 0.76
N LEU A 211 -28.01 4.90 1.82
CA LEU A 211 -27.15 4.95 2.99
C LEU A 211 -27.93 4.48 4.22
N LEU A 212 -27.39 3.49 4.93
CA LEU A 212 -27.84 3.13 6.27
C LEU A 212 -26.73 3.55 7.24
N LEU A 213 -26.89 4.75 7.82
CA LEU A 213 -25.88 5.34 8.70
C LEU A 213 -25.85 4.65 10.08
N ALA A 214 -24.83 4.92 10.86
CA ALA A 214 -24.65 4.33 12.19
C ALA A 214 -25.79 4.68 13.17
N GLY A 215 -26.35 5.90 13.09
CA GLY A 215 -27.33 6.41 14.05
C GLY A 215 -26.68 6.92 15.33
N PRO A 216 -27.45 7.03 16.44
CA PRO A 216 -26.94 7.40 17.74
C PRO A 216 -25.91 6.38 18.26
N THR A 217 -24.83 6.87 18.91
CA THR A 217 -23.82 5.99 19.51
C THR A 217 -24.37 5.29 20.75
N PRO A 218 -24.51 3.96 20.75
CA PRO A 218 -25.01 3.23 21.89
C PRO A 218 -23.96 3.06 23.00
N PRO A 219 -24.35 2.80 24.26
CA PRO A 219 -23.42 2.52 25.34
C PRO A 219 -22.73 1.15 25.22
N ASN A 220 -23.35 0.19 24.56
CA ASN A 220 -22.91 -1.21 24.41
C ASN A 220 -22.83 -1.64 22.94
N PRO A 221 -21.89 -1.10 22.15
CA PRO A 221 -21.83 -1.34 20.71
C PRO A 221 -21.52 -2.80 20.33
N THR A 222 -20.66 -3.47 21.07
CA THR A 222 -20.27 -4.87 20.78
C THR A 222 -21.46 -5.81 20.93
N GLU A 223 -22.21 -5.70 22.00
CA GLU A 223 -23.37 -6.54 22.29
C GLU A 223 -24.48 -6.32 21.25
N LEU A 224 -24.70 -5.08 20.83
CA LEU A 224 -25.67 -4.76 19.79
C LEU A 224 -25.31 -5.37 18.42
N LEU A 225 -24.04 -5.27 18.03
CA LEU A 225 -23.57 -5.85 16.77
C LEU A 225 -23.49 -7.38 16.78
N ALA A 226 -23.49 -7.99 17.97
CA ALA A 226 -23.51 -9.44 18.12
C ALA A 226 -24.94 -10.03 18.10
N ARG A 227 -25.98 -9.21 18.10
CA ARG A 227 -27.39 -9.69 18.07
C ARG A 227 -27.71 -10.31 16.72
N GLU A 228 -28.61 -11.29 16.72
CA GLU A 228 -29.16 -11.92 15.51
C GLU A 228 -29.87 -10.91 14.60
N THR A 229 -30.41 -9.82 15.18
CA THR A 229 -31.04 -8.71 14.48
C THR A 229 -30.18 -8.15 13.36
N LEU A 230 -28.84 -8.10 13.50
CA LEU A 230 -27.94 -7.70 12.42
C LEU A 230 -28.03 -8.66 11.22
N GLY A 231 -28.08 -9.96 11.48
CA GLY A 231 -28.27 -10.98 10.44
C GLY A 231 -29.59 -10.81 9.69
N ASP A 232 -30.68 -10.53 10.42
CA ASP A 232 -32.00 -10.30 9.84
C ASP A 232 -32.00 -9.03 8.95
N ILE A 233 -31.41 -7.95 9.41
CA ILE A 233 -31.26 -6.72 8.61
C ILE A 233 -30.49 -7.01 7.32
N VAL A 234 -29.35 -7.72 7.41
CA VAL A 234 -28.55 -8.08 6.24
C VAL A 234 -29.31 -8.97 5.28
N LYS A 235 -30.09 -9.94 5.79
CA LYS A 235 -30.95 -10.81 4.98
C LYS A 235 -32.01 -10.01 4.21
N ILE A 236 -32.70 -9.10 4.87
CA ILE A 236 -33.69 -8.22 4.26
C ILE A 236 -33.05 -7.34 3.17
N LEU A 237 -31.87 -6.76 3.45
CA LEU A 237 -31.17 -5.93 2.48
C LEU A 237 -30.67 -6.73 1.27
N ARG A 238 -30.21 -7.97 1.46
CA ARG A 238 -29.82 -8.86 0.35
C ARG A 238 -30.94 -9.10 -0.67
N GLU A 239 -32.20 -9.07 -0.25
CA GLU A 239 -33.33 -9.23 -1.16
C GLU A 239 -33.63 -7.98 -1.99
N LYS A 240 -33.25 -6.80 -1.51
CA LYS A 240 -33.61 -5.51 -2.10
C LYS A 240 -32.51 -4.85 -2.91
N TYR A 241 -31.25 -5.20 -2.64
CA TYR A 241 -30.06 -4.60 -3.23
C TYR A 241 -29.21 -5.62 -3.99
N ASP A 242 -28.50 -5.14 -5.02
CA ASP A 242 -27.52 -5.92 -5.75
C ASP A 242 -26.21 -6.07 -4.97
N TYR A 243 -25.81 -5.01 -4.24
CA TYR A 243 -24.60 -5.00 -3.41
C TYR A 243 -24.84 -4.29 -2.08
N LEU A 244 -24.27 -4.89 -1.02
CA LEU A 244 -24.20 -4.33 0.31
C LEU A 244 -22.73 -4.05 0.63
N ILE A 245 -22.40 -2.80 0.96
CA ILE A 245 -21.04 -2.41 1.33
C ILE A 245 -21.04 -1.96 2.79
N MET A 246 -20.21 -2.58 3.60
CA MET A 246 -20.16 -2.37 5.05
C MET A 246 -18.87 -1.66 5.44
N ASP A 247 -18.98 -0.44 5.96
CA ASP A 247 -17.88 0.30 6.59
C ASP A 247 -17.88 -0.01 8.08
N THR A 248 -16.79 -0.64 8.59
CA THR A 248 -16.70 -1.12 9.96
C THR A 248 -15.57 -0.48 10.75
N ALA A 249 -15.53 -0.70 12.05
CA ALA A 249 -14.41 -0.31 12.90
C ALA A 249 -13.14 -1.12 12.56
N PRO A 250 -11.93 -0.63 12.90
CA PRO A 250 -10.69 -1.39 12.71
C PRO A 250 -10.68 -2.68 13.52
N VAL A 251 -10.51 -3.84 12.86
CA VAL A 251 -10.48 -5.15 13.53
C VAL A 251 -9.28 -5.30 14.49
N GLY A 252 -8.22 -4.56 14.26
CA GLY A 252 -7.06 -4.56 15.17
C GLY A 252 -7.30 -3.82 16.48
N LEU A 253 -8.39 -3.06 16.60
CA LEU A 253 -8.71 -2.28 17.80
C LEU A 253 -9.92 -2.84 18.56
N VAL A 254 -10.88 -3.42 17.84
CA VAL A 254 -12.15 -3.90 18.42
C VAL A 254 -12.62 -5.19 17.75
N THR A 255 -13.32 -6.02 18.51
CA THR A 255 -13.85 -7.32 18.04
C THR A 255 -15.16 -7.21 17.28
N ASP A 256 -15.80 -6.05 17.27
CA ASP A 256 -17.09 -5.80 16.63
C ASP A 256 -17.11 -6.27 15.17
N THR A 257 -16.04 -5.98 14.44
CA THR A 257 -15.89 -6.34 13.02
C THR A 257 -15.88 -7.84 12.78
N LEU A 258 -15.39 -8.65 13.75
CA LEU A 258 -15.43 -10.11 13.65
C LEU A 258 -16.87 -10.65 13.79
N GLN A 259 -17.73 -9.98 14.56
CA GLN A 259 -19.15 -10.36 14.62
C GLN A 259 -19.86 -10.01 13.30
N ILE A 260 -19.57 -8.82 12.76
CA ILE A 260 -20.14 -8.36 11.47
C ILE A 260 -19.70 -9.28 10.32
N SER A 261 -18.44 -9.74 10.32
CA SER A 261 -17.87 -10.55 9.23
C SER A 261 -18.60 -11.87 8.98
N LYS A 262 -19.32 -12.39 9.98
CA LYS A 262 -20.16 -13.61 9.84
C LYS A 262 -21.27 -13.47 8.81
N HIS A 263 -21.67 -12.24 8.50
CA HIS A 263 -22.76 -11.91 7.58
C HIS A 263 -22.25 -11.40 6.24
N THR A 264 -20.96 -11.55 5.92
CA THR A 264 -20.31 -10.97 4.73
C THR A 264 -19.77 -12.05 3.80
N ASP A 265 -19.52 -11.70 2.54
CA ASP A 265 -19.06 -12.63 1.52
C ASP A 265 -17.59 -12.39 1.14
N VAL A 266 -17.15 -11.13 1.17
CA VAL A 266 -15.76 -10.70 0.89
C VAL A 266 -15.35 -9.66 1.93
N THR A 267 -14.11 -9.75 2.38
CA THR A 267 -13.49 -8.78 3.30
C THR A 267 -12.37 -8.03 2.60
N ALA A 268 -12.56 -6.74 2.37
CA ALA A 268 -11.54 -5.82 1.88
C ALA A 268 -10.77 -5.21 3.06
N PHE A 269 -9.54 -5.65 3.23
CA PHE A 269 -8.66 -5.16 4.30
C PHE A 269 -7.87 -3.95 3.80
N VAL A 270 -8.09 -2.79 4.39
CA VAL A 270 -7.43 -1.55 3.97
C VAL A 270 -6.15 -1.33 4.77
N CYS A 271 -5.03 -1.18 4.07
CA CYS A 271 -3.78 -0.67 4.62
C CYS A 271 -3.41 0.64 3.93
N ARG A 272 -2.65 1.51 4.58
CA ARG A 272 -2.27 2.81 4.04
C ARG A 272 -0.76 2.93 3.90
N ALA A 273 -0.31 3.33 2.72
CA ALA A 273 1.09 3.62 2.44
C ALA A 273 1.63 4.72 3.35
N ASP A 274 2.88 4.62 3.77
CA ASP A 274 3.59 5.50 4.71
C ASP A 274 2.91 5.63 6.10
N TYR A 275 1.92 4.77 6.40
CA TYR A 275 1.15 4.84 7.63
C TYR A 275 1.06 3.50 8.36
N THR A 276 0.57 2.44 7.71
CA THR A 276 0.36 1.11 8.29
C THR A 276 1.69 0.43 8.61
N PRO A 277 1.94 -0.02 9.84
CA PRO A 277 3.13 -0.79 10.18
C PRO A 277 3.16 -2.14 9.45
N LYS A 278 4.33 -2.58 8.97
CA LYS A 278 4.50 -3.91 8.35
C LYS A 278 4.14 -5.06 9.31
N SER A 279 4.35 -4.87 10.60
CA SER A 279 3.96 -5.84 11.64
C SER A 279 2.45 -6.12 11.70
N SER A 280 1.62 -5.18 11.22
CA SER A 280 0.15 -5.38 11.15
C SER A 280 -0.25 -6.57 10.28
N PHE A 281 0.60 -6.96 9.31
CA PHE A 281 0.35 -8.10 8.44
C PHE A 281 0.41 -9.45 9.19
N GLY A 282 1.00 -9.51 10.37
CA GLY A 282 0.88 -10.67 11.26
C GLY A 282 -0.58 -10.95 11.62
N LEU A 283 -1.32 -9.93 12.05
CA LEU A 283 -2.75 -10.04 12.35
C LEU A 283 -3.57 -10.40 11.10
N ILE A 284 -3.31 -9.73 9.96
CA ILE A 284 -4.03 -9.95 8.71
C ILE A 284 -3.90 -11.41 8.26
N ASN A 285 -2.66 -11.93 8.25
CA ASN A 285 -2.38 -13.31 7.85
C ASN A 285 -3.00 -14.33 8.82
N THR A 286 -2.97 -14.04 10.12
CA THR A 286 -3.63 -14.91 11.14
C THR A 286 -5.13 -14.97 10.90
N LEU A 287 -5.81 -13.84 10.70
CA LEU A 287 -7.24 -13.79 10.40
C LEU A 287 -7.61 -14.57 9.14
N ALA A 288 -6.76 -14.51 8.12
CA ALA A 288 -6.95 -15.25 6.88
C ALA A 288 -6.73 -16.75 7.05
N GLN A 289 -5.66 -17.16 7.74
CA GLN A 289 -5.33 -18.57 8.00
C GLN A 289 -6.39 -19.25 8.88
N GLU A 290 -6.86 -18.56 9.90
CA GLU A 290 -7.91 -19.04 10.80
C GLU A 290 -9.33 -18.92 10.21
N GLN A 291 -9.46 -18.44 8.97
CA GLN A 291 -10.74 -18.22 8.25
C GLN A 291 -11.77 -17.44 9.08
N LYS A 292 -11.28 -16.51 9.94
CA LYS A 292 -12.15 -15.67 10.77
C LYS A 292 -12.91 -14.61 9.99
N MET A 293 -12.46 -14.33 8.78
CA MET A 293 -13.08 -13.39 7.85
C MET A 293 -13.15 -14.02 6.45
N PRO A 294 -14.30 -13.92 5.74
CA PRO A 294 -14.48 -14.60 4.46
C PRO A 294 -13.72 -13.87 3.32
N ASN A 295 -13.15 -14.64 2.39
CA ASN A 295 -12.56 -14.19 1.12
C ASN A 295 -11.79 -12.87 1.24
N MET A 296 -10.75 -12.87 2.09
CA MET A 296 -9.98 -11.65 2.37
C MET A 296 -9.18 -11.19 1.16
N CYS A 297 -9.17 -9.88 0.94
CA CYS A 297 -8.32 -9.19 -0.02
C CYS A 297 -7.75 -7.90 0.59
N VAL A 298 -6.74 -7.33 -0.04
CA VAL A 298 -6.07 -6.12 0.44
C VAL A 298 -6.32 -4.96 -0.52
N VAL A 299 -6.62 -3.79 0.05
CA VAL A 299 -6.66 -2.50 -0.62
C VAL A 299 -5.53 -1.64 -0.05
N ILE A 300 -4.64 -1.15 -0.90
CA ILE A 300 -3.57 -0.25 -0.50
C ILE A 300 -4.00 1.18 -0.78
N ASN A 301 -4.21 1.95 0.28
CA ASN A 301 -4.67 3.32 0.20
C ASN A 301 -3.51 4.33 0.35
N GLY A 302 -3.65 5.51 -0.24
CA GLY A 302 -2.75 6.63 -0.02
C GLY A 302 -1.39 6.47 -0.70
N ILE A 303 -1.33 5.83 -1.86
CA ILE A 303 -0.09 5.70 -2.64
C ILE A 303 0.26 7.04 -3.27
N ASP A 304 1.45 7.55 -2.96
CA ASP A 304 2.01 8.75 -3.61
C ASP A 304 2.62 8.38 -4.97
N MET A 305 1.89 8.69 -6.03
CA MET A 305 2.32 8.41 -7.40
C MET A 305 3.53 9.25 -7.82
N SER A 306 3.77 10.40 -7.18
CA SER A 306 4.92 11.27 -7.50
C SER A 306 6.25 10.70 -7.04
N LYS A 307 6.25 9.89 -5.98
CA LYS A 307 7.45 9.22 -5.45
C LYS A 307 7.88 8.00 -6.26
N LYS A 308 7.02 7.47 -7.11
CA LYS A 308 7.35 6.33 -7.98
C LYS A 308 8.13 6.80 -9.20
N LYS A 309 9.45 6.74 -9.12
CA LYS A 309 10.40 7.11 -10.16
C LYS A 309 10.41 6.16 -11.38
N TYR A 310 9.62 5.08 -11.39
CA TYR A 310 9.53 4.11 -12.47
C TYR A 310 8.09 3.67 -12.68
N GLY A 311 7.66 3.79 -13.94
CA GLY A 311 6.35 3.42 -14.42
C GLY A 311 5.92 2.04 -13.94
N TYR A 312 5.04 2.04 -13.00
CA TYR A 312 4.27 0.92 -12.54
C TYR A 312 2.84 1.44 -12.39
N TYR A 313 1.93 1.04 -13.10
CA TYR A 313 1.50 -0.20 -13.61
C TYR A 313 0.03 -0.36 -13.27
N TYR A 314 -0.80 -0.02 -14.19
CA TYR A 314 -2.14 -0.59 -14.19
C TYR A 314 -1.98 -2.09 -14.38
N GLY A 315 -2.32 -2.87 -13.36
CA GLY A 315 -2.07 -4.31 -13.28
C GLY A 315 -2.89 -5.17 -14.25
N TYR A 316 -2.73 -4.98 -15.54
CA TYR A 316 -3.28 -5.86 -16.58
C TYR A 316 -2.31 -6.96 -17.04
N GLY A 317 -1.17 -7.18 -16.37
CA GLY A 317 -0.07 -7.97 -16.91
C GLY A 317 0.37 -9.22 -16.16
N LYS A 318 -0.26 -9.68 -15.08
CA LYS A 318 0.27 -10.85 -14.34
C LYS A 318 -0.72 -11.96 -13.98
N TYR A 319 -1.92 -11.96 -14.55
CA TYR A 319 -2.83 -13.12 -14.46
C TYR A 319 -2.51 -14.24 -15.49
N GLY A 320 -1.34 -14.17 -16.15
CA GLY A 320 -0.89 -15.13 -17.17
C GLY A 320 -0.04 -16.30 -16.67
N LYS A 321 0.00 -16.66 -15.37
CA LYS A 321 0.87 -17.75 -14.88
C LYS A 321 0.15 -19.02 -14.38
N TYR A 322 -1.15 -19.11 -14.59
CA TYR A 322 -1.92 -20.34 -14.39
C TYR A 322 -2.54 -20.81 -15.70
N GLY A 323 -1.71 -21.30 -16.61
CA GLY A 323 -2.18 -21.84 -17.89
C GLY A 323 -1.07 -22.43 -18.72
N ARG A 324 -0.24 -23.31 -18.14
CA ARG A 324 0.71 -24.09 -18.93
C ARG A 324 0.57 -25.58 -18.66
N TYR A 325 -0.56 -26.11 -19.08
CA TYR A 325 -0.70 -27.49 -19.52
C TYR A 325 -1.15 -27.43 -20.98
N GLY A 326 -0.20 -27.45 -21.86
CA GLY A 326 -0.41 -27.53 -23.30
C GLY A 326 0.61 -28.51 -23.85
N TYR A 327 0.15 -29.70 -24.26
CA TYR A 327 0.87 -30.72 -25.01
C TYR A 327 1.56 -30.10 -26.23
N GLY A 328 2.88 -30.19 -26.31
CA GLY A 328 3.67 -29.83 -27.47
C GLY A 328 4.45 -31.03 -27.95
N TYR A 329 3.97 -31.68 -29.01
CA TYR A 329 4.75 -32.62 -29.81
C TYR A 329 5.87 -31.85 -30.52
N GLY A 330 7.09 -32.35 -30.43
CA GLY A 330 8.24 -31.85 -31.12
C GLY A 330 8.32 -32.37 -32.57
N TYR A 331 9.11 -31.69 -33.35
CA TYR A 331 9.88 -32.06 -34.54
C TYR A 331 10.49 -30.75 -35.02
N GLY A 332 11.75 -30.55 -35.23
CA GLY A 332 12.76 -31.25 -35.90
C GLY A 332 13.81 -30.21 -36.30
N LYS A 333 15.04 -30.57 -36.20
CA LYS A 333 16.32 -29.95 -36.47
C LYS A 333 16.53 -29.68 -37.98
N TYR A 334 17.50 -28.78 -38.29
CA TYR A 334 18.17 -28.38 -39.57
C TYR A 334 17.69 -27.02 -40.09
N GLY A 335 18.58 -26.07 -40.37
CA GLY A 335 19.91 -25.98 -40.95
C GLY A 335 20.22 -24.51 -41.25
N ARG A 336 21.30 -24.08 -40.95
CA ARG A 336 22.47 -23.37 -41.49
C ARG A 336 22.33 -22.51 -42.77
N TYR A 337 22.96 -21.28 -42.65
CA TYR A 337 23.49 -20.36 -43.69
C TYR A 337 22.57 -19.43 -44.45
N GLY A 338 22.94 -18.15 -44.41
CA GLY A 338 22.60 -17.16 -45.41
C GLY A 338 22.95 -15.73 -44.99
N TYR A 339 24.01 -15.21 -45.57
CA TYR A 339 24.46 -13.81 -45.63
C TYR A 339 23.39 -12.86 -46.18
N GLY A 340 23.33 -11.63 -45.71
CA GLY A 340 22.96 -10.57 -46.61
C GLY A 340 22.20 -9.38 -46.01
N THR A 341 22.90 -8.28 -45.83
CA THR A 341 22.62 -6.93 -46.33
C THR A 341 21.57 -6.05 -45.62
N TYR A 342 22.08 -4.98 -45.06
CA TYR A 342 21.56 -3.63 -44.78
C TYR A 342 20.10 -3.34 -45.14
N GLY A 343 19.34 -2.94 -44.10
CA GLY A 343 18.11 -2.20 -44.23
C GLY A 343 17.91 -1.30 -43.02
N TYR A 344 18.14 0.01 -43.19
CA TYR A 344 17.74 1.06 -42.27
C TYR A 344 16.22 1.01 -42.10
N GLY A 345 15.74 0.64 -40.95
CA GLY A 345 14.33 0.67 -40.56
C GLY A 345 14.17 1.50 -39.31
N SER A 346 13.62 2.67 -39.51
CA SER A 346 13.15 3.70 -38.60
C SER A 346 12.71 3.18 -37.24
N TYR A 347 13.25 3.76 -36.17
CA TYR A 347 12.75 3.70 -34.81
C TYR A 347 11.32 4.27 -34.76
N GLY A 348 10.34 3.40 -34.67
CA GLY A 348 8.96 3.74 -34.35
C GLY A 348 8.86 4.21 -32.90
N SER A 349 8.45 5.42 -32.76
CA SER A 349 8.22 6.20 -31.55
C SER A 349 7.37 5.45 -30.51
N LEU A 350 7.91 5.22 -29.31
CA LEU A 350 7.21 4.82 -28.08
C LEU A 350 6.28 5.93 -27.50
N GLY A 351 5.88 6.91 -28.31
CA GLY A 351 5.07 8.05 -27.91
C GLY A 351 3.55 7.88 -27.97
N SER A 352 3.05 6.73 -28.46
CA SER A 352 1.61 6.60 -28.72
C SER A 352 0.76 6.16 -27.51
N TYR A 353 1.35 5.54 -26.48
CA TYR A 353 0.57 5.08 -25.32
C TYR A 353 0.26 6.20 -24.30
N GLY A 354 1.12 7.19 -24.18
CA GLY A 354 0.87 8.35 -23.33
C GLY A 354 -0.26 9.23 -23.88
N ASN A 355 -0.30 9.42 -25.19
CA ASN A 355 -1.36 10.21 -25.87
C ASN A 355 -2.74 9.53 -25.81
N TYR A 356 -2.80 8.21 -25.74
CA TYR A 356 -4.08 7.49 -25.61
C TYR A 356 -4.71 7.69 -24.25
N ALA A 357 -3.89 7.71 -23.19
CA ALA A 357 -4.35 7.99 -21.82
C ALA A 357 -4.75 9.46 -21.66
N GLU A 358 -4.00 10.40 -22.23
CA GLU A 358 -4.30 11.85 -22.16
C GLU A 358 -5.49 12.25 -23.04
N SER A 359 -5.64 11.67 -24.24
CA SER A 359 -6.73 12.05 -25.16
C SER A 359 -8.07 11.40 -24.83
N HIS A 360 -8.10 10.21 -24.17
CA HIS A 360 -9.34 9.49 -23.90
C HIS A 360 -9.68 9.39 -22.41
N TYR A 361 -8.68 9.52 -21.50
CA TYR A 361 -8.87 9.30 -20.06
C TYR A 361 -8.28 10.39 -19.16
N GLY A 362 -7.53 11.35 -19.71
CA GLY A 362 -6.77 12.30 -18.90
C GLY A 362 -7.08 13.79 -19.11
N ASN A 363 -7.80 14.16 -20.15
CA ASN A 363 -7.99 15.57 -20.49
C ASN A 363 -9.31 16.11 -19.90
N LYS A 364 -9.22 17.10 -19.02
CA LYS A 364 -10.37 17.77 -18.40
C LYS A 364 -11.29 18.51 -19.40
N GLU A 365 -10.86 18.69 -20.64
CA GLU A 365 -11.57 19.47 -21.66
C GLU A 365 -12.08 18.65 -22.85
N ASP A 366 -11.92 17.33 -22.83
CA ASP A 366 -12.40 16.50 -23.94
C ASP A 366 -13.92 16.27 -23.85
N ASN A 367 -14.65 17.15 -24.52
CA ASN A 367 -16.09 17.07 -24.73
C ASN A 367 -16.52 16.11 -25.86
N SER A 368 -15.61 15.26 -26.40
CA SER A 368 -15.87 14.38 -27.55
C SER A 368 -16.76 13.17 -27.24
N ILE A 369 -17.08 12.91 -25.96
CA ILE A 369 -18.09 11.91 -25.55
C ILE A 369 -19.38 12.64 -25.15
N LYS A 370 -19.92 13.43 -26.07
CA LYS A 370 -21.34 13.77 -26.08
C LYS A 370 -22.01 12.82 -27.08
N ARG A 371 -22.42 11.69 -26.59
CA ARG A 371 -23.63 10.88 -26.91
C ARG A 371 -23.49 9.46 -26.44
#